data_5ba24e94443a766ce2b1737868c0d9df
#
_entry.id   5ba24e94443a766ce2b1737868c0d9df
#
_cell.length_a   1.000
_cell.length_b   1.000
_cell.length_c   1.000
_cell.angle_alpha   90.00
_cell.angle_beta   90.00
_cell.angle_gamma   90.00
#
_symmetry.space_group_name_H-M   'P 1'
#
loop_
_entity.id
_entity.type
_entity.pdbx_description
1 polymer ?
#
loop_
_entity_poly.entity_id
_entity_poly.type
_entity_poly.pdbx_seq_one_letter_code
_entity_poly.pdbx_strand_id
1 'polypeptide(L)'
;MGIPLDHVRTKKNVFIVLTATREQVAELESAGFQTELIHEDLTAFYQSRFNPDLKRDDGFELGSMGGNYTFAEYEAELDSLHLLYPDFVSQKESIGQSVEGRDIWAVKISDNVDQDESENEPQVLYTGVTHAREPLGMMNLIYFIYNLCENYGVDSDV
;
A
#
# COMPACT_ATOMS: atom_id res chain seq x y z
N MET A 1 -6.56 30.23 7.46
CA MET A 1 -5.38 29.37 7.55
C MET A 1 -5.80 27.96 7.17
N GLY A 2 -5.33 27.44 6.03
CA GLY A 2 -5.73 26.14 5.50
C GLY A 2 -4.59 25.14 5.58
N ILE A 3 -4.09 24.85 6.81
CA ILE A 3 -3.08 23.82 7.01
C ILE A 3 -3.80 22.46 7.11
N PRO A 4 -3.51 21.49 6.22
CA PRO A 4 -4.09 20.16 6.32
C PRO A 4 -3.62 19.49 7.62
N LEU A 5 -4.55 18.99 8.41
CA LEU A 5 -4.26 18.23 9.63
C LEU A 5 -4.38 16.72 9.40
N ASP A 6 -4.00 16.30 8.21
CA ASP A 6 -4.02 14.89 7.84
C ASP A 6 -2.80 14.16 8.42
N HIS A 7 -3.04 13.06 9.14
CA HIS A 7 -2.01 12.24 9.78
C HIS A 7 -1.07 12.98 10.76
N VAL A 8 -1.58 13.98 11.46
CA VAL A 8 -0.80 14.69 12.47
C VAL A 8 -0.55 13.82 13.71
N ARG A 9 0.65 13.92 14.26
CA ARG A 9 0.95 13.36 15.57
C ARG A 9 0.71 14.43 16.63
N THR A 10 -0.15 14.15 17.59
CA THR A 10 -0.54 15.15 18.59
C THR A 10 -0.42 14.65 20.03
N LYS A 11 -0.20 15.60 20.94
CA LYS A 11 -0.46 15.43 22.37
C LYS A 11 -1.25 16.64 22.85
N LYS A 12 -2.47 16.40 23.34
CA LYS A 12 -3.41 17.46 23.75
C LYS A 12 -2.73 18.47 24.66
N ASN A 13 -2.87 19.76 24.35
CA ASN A 13 -2.30 20.91 25.07
C ASN A 13 -0.76 20.91 25.18
N VAL A 14 -0.05 20.12 24.39
CA VAL A 14 1.42 20.05 24.41
C VAL A 14 1.99 20.35 23.04
N PHE A 15 1.69 19.54 22.02
CA PHE A 15 2.21 19.74 20.68
C PHE A 15 1.33 19.13 19.58
N ILE A 16 1.54 19.63 18.36
CA ILE A 16 1.12 19.01 17.09
C ILE A 16 2.35 18.93 16.21
N VAL A 17 2.62 17.74 15.62
CA VAL A 17 3.61 17.58 14.55
C VAL A 17 2.84 17.50 13.24
N LEU A 18 3.15 18.36 12.31
CA LEU A 18 2.50 18.47 11.01
C LEU A 18 3.51 18.81 9.90
N THR A 19 3.11 18.61 8.67
CA THR A 19 3.85 19.11 7.50
C THR A 19 3.30 20.48 7.14
N ALA A 20 4.17 21.46 6.99
CA ALA A 20 3.80 22.83 6.66
C ALA A 20 4.81 23.44 5.67
N THR A 21 4.35 24.39 4.86
CA THR A 21 5.25 25.24 4.06
C THR A 21 5.90 26.30 4.95
N ARG A 22 6.96 26.96 4.45
CA ARG A 22 7.62 28.04 5.20
C ARG A 22 6.69 29.21 5.48
N GLU A 23 5.77 29.51 4.53
CA GLU A 23 4.76 30.56 4.67
C GLU A 23 3.76 30.20 5.79
N GLN A 24 3.32 28.94 5.84
CA GLN A 24 2.42 28.46 6.89
C GLN A 24 3.08 28.48 8.27
N VAL A 25 4.37 28.16 8.34
CA VAL A 25 5.14 28.28 9.61
C VAL A 25 5.17 29.75 10.05
N ALA A 26 5.46 30.70 9.16
CA ALA A 26 5.47 32.12 9.50
C ALA A 26 4.09 32.64 9.96
N GLU A 27 2.98 32.11 9.36
CA GLU A 27 1.62 32.42 9.82
C GLU A 27 1.36 31.90 11.23
N LEU A 28 1.80 30.66 11.53
CA LEU A 28 1.66 30.06 12.86
C LEU A 28 2.43 30.88 13.92
N GLU A 29 3.66 31.27 13.64
CA GLU A 29 4.48 32.11 14.53
C GLU A 29 3.86 33.49 14.75
N SER A 30 3.34 34.10 13.69
CA SER A 30 2.61 35.37 13.80
C SER A 30 1.33 35.26 14.63
N ALA A 31 0.72 34.09 14.67
CA ALA A 31 -0.44 33.77 15.52
C ALA A 31 -0.06 33.41 16.95
N GLY A 32 1.24 33.46 17.30
CA GLY A 32 1.74 33.24 18.67
C GLY A 32 2.07 31.76 19.00
N PHE A 33 2.11 30.87 18.01
CA PHE A 33 2.57 29.50 18.22
C PHE A 33 4.10 29.46 18.23
N GLN A 34 4.66 28.63 19.10
CA GLN A 34 6.08 28.29 19.07
C GLN A 34 6.26 27.12 18.10
N THR A 35 7.20 27.23 17.18
CA THR A 35 7.50 26.19 16.19
C THR A 35 8.89 25.62 16.42
N GLU A 36 9.04 24.33 16.10
CA GLU A 36 10.33 23.62 16.07
C GLU A 36 10.41 22.87 14.75
N LEU A 37 11.48 23.09 14.01
CA LEU A 37 11.75 22.42 12.75
C LEU A 37 12.38 21.04 13.03
N ILE A 38 11.66 19.97 12.72
CA ILE A 38 12.15 18.59 12.90
C ILE A 38 12.93 18.13 11.66
N HIS A 39 12.34 18.35 10.47
CA HIS A 39 12.96 18.03 9.18
C HIS A 39 12.71 19.16 8.20
N GLU A 40 13.77 19.69 7.60
CA GLU A 40 13.67 20.77 6.62
C GLU A 40 13.11 20.29 5.28
N ASP A 41 13.53 19.11 4.86
CA ASP A 41 13.10 18.46 3.62
C ASP A 41 12.68 17.02 3.92
N LEU A 42 11.35 16.78 3.93
CA LEU A 42 10.80 15.44 4.17
C LEU A 42 11.14 14.47 3.05
N THR A 43 11.24 14.94 1.81
CA THR A 43 11.61 14.09 0.68
C THR A 43 13.02 13.58 0.84
N ALA A 44 13.97 14.48 1.11
CA ALA A 44 15.37 14.11 1.39
C ALA A 44 15.48 13.19 2.62
N PHE A 45 14.70 13.48 3.69
CA PHE A 45 14.68 12.62 4.88
C PHE A 45 14.23 11.20 4.55
N TYR A 46 13.12 11.01 3.83
CA TYR A 46 12.65 9.67 3.47
C TYR A 46 13.58 8.98 2.47
N GLN A 47 14.11 9.71 1.49
CA GLN A 47 15.10 9.18 0.54
C GLN A 47 16.38 8.68 1.24
N SER A 48 16.84 9.39 2.27
CA SER A 48 18.03 8.97 3.04
C SER A 48 17.82 7.67 3.84
N ARG A 49 16.59 7.27 4.06
CA ARG A 49 16.23 6.02 4.75
C ARG A 49 16.01 4.86 3.78
N PHE A 50 15.98 5.14 2.50
CA PHE A 50 15.88 4.11 1.48
C PHE A 50 17.15 3.27 1.46
N ASN A 51 17.03 1.97 1.59
CA ASN A 51 18.12 1.02 1.45
C ASN A 51 17.94 0.23 0.14
N PRO A 52 18.69 0.55 -0.92
CA PRO A 52 18.59 -0.14 -2.20
C PRO A 52 19.08 -1.61 -2.12
N ASP A 53 19.86 -1.95 -1.10
CA ASP A 53 20.38 -3.30 -0.90
C ASP A 53 19.44 -4.17 -0.03
N LEU A 54 18.28 -3.64 0.38
CA LEU A 54 17.31 -4.40 1.13
C LEU A 54 16.80 -5.56 0.30
N LYS A 55 17.08 -6.78 0.75
CA LYS A 55 16.58 -8.02 0.15
C LYS A 55 15.79 -8.78 1.18
N ARG A 56 14.85 -9.58 0.71
CA ARG A 56 14.15 -10.54 1.54
C ARG A 56 14.73 -11.92 1.28
N ASP A 57 14.81 -12.72 2.33
CA ASP A 57 15.33 -14.10 2.25
C ASP A 57 14.26 -15.11 1.83
N ASP A 58 13.00 -14.68 1.75
CA ASP A 58 11.83 -15.54 1.46
C ASP A 58 11.45 -15.60 -0.02
N GLY A 59 12.28 -15.05 -0.92
CA GLY A 59 12.05 -15.06 -2.36
C GLY A 59 11.04 -14.03 -2.87
N PHE A 60 10.35 -13.28 -1.99
CA PHE A 60 9.45 -12.20 -2.39
C PHE A 60 10.25 -10.98 -2.87
N GLU A 61 10.08 -10.60 -4.11
CA GLU A 61 10.80 -9.47 -4.71
C GLU A 61 10.23 -8.14 -4.22
N LEU A 62 11.14 -7.21 -3.96
CA LEU A 62 10.78 -5.85 -3.57
C LEU A 62 10.66 -4.95 -4.80
N GLY A 63 9.69 -4.04 -4.78
CA GLY A 63 9.47 -3.08 -5.85
C GLY A 63 10.50 -1.96 -5.91
N SER A 64 10.54 -1.27 -7.05
CA SER A 64 11.52 -0.21 -7.35
C SER A 64 11.26 1.10 -6.58
N MET A 65 10.05 1.27 -6.02
CA MET A 65 9.67 2.47 -5.26
C MET A 65 9.97 2.29 -3.76
N GLY A 66 11.26 2.29 -3.41
CA GLY A 66 11.68 2.16 -2.02
C GLY A 66 11.28 0.82 -1.37
N GLY A 67 11.29 -0.25 -2.15
CA GLY A 67 10.84 -1.58 -1.74
C GLY A 67 9.36 -1.84 -1.97
N ASN A 68 8.58 -0.83 -2.36
CA ASN A 68 7.18 -0.99 -2.74
C ASN A 68 7.06 -1.04 -4.28
N TYR A 69 6.01 -1.68 -4.78
CA TYR A 69 5.72 -1.69 -6.21
C TYR A 69 5.19 -0.33 -6.67
N THR A 70 5.64 0.09 -7.85
CA THR A 70 4.93 1.09 -8.66
C THR A 70 3.64 0.51 -9.19
N PHE A 71 2.75 1.34 -9.76
CA PHE A 71 1.50 0.85 -10.35
C PHE A 71 1.76 -0.16 -11.47
N ALA A 72 2.75 0.08 -12.33
CA ALA A 72 3.11 -0.83 -13.43
C ALA A 72 3.70 -2.16 -12.93
N GLU A 73 4.52 -2.14 -11.89
CA GLU A 73 5.04 -3.36 -11.26
C GLU A 73 3.91 -4.17 -10.62
N TYR A 74 2.99 -3.49 -9.95
CA TYR A 74 1.80 -4.12 -9.37
C TYR A 74 0.93 -4.80 -10.43
N GLU A 75 0.68 -4.13 -11.57
CA GLU A 75 -0.07 -4.73 -12.70
C GLU A 75 0.63 -5.97 -13.25
N ALA A 76 1.95 -5.91 -13.43
CA ALA A 76 2.74 -7.04 -13.90
C ALA A 76 2.77 -8.19 -12.89
N GLU A 77 2.78 -7.87 -11.59
CA GLU A 77 2.77 -8.86 -10.52
C GLU A 77 1.46 -9.63 -10.45
N LEU A 78 0.32 -8.97 -10.64
CA LEU A 78 -0.98 -9.66 -10.75
C LEU A 78 -1.04 -10.61 -11.95
N ASP A 79 -0.45 -10.22 -13.09
CA ASP A 79 -0.33 -11.11 -14.25
C ASP A 79 0.58 -12.30 -13.95
N SER A 80 1.69 -12.08 -13.26
CA SER A 80 2.63 -13.13 -12.85
C SER A 80 1.99 -14.13 -11.90
N LEU A 81 1.22 -13.66 -10.92
CA LEU A 81 0.49 -14.50 -9.98
C LEU A 81 -0.50 -15.43 -10.69
N HIS A 82 -1.28 -14.91 -11.65
CA HIS A 82 -2.17 -15.73 -12.45
C HIS A 82 -1.41 -16.77 -13.28
N LEU A 83 -0.27 -16.39 -13.88
CA LEU A 83 0.53 -17.32 -14.67
C LEU A 83 1.18 -18.43 -13.83
N LEU A 84 1.61 -18.12 -12.62
CA LEU A 84 2.23 -19.06 -11.69
C LEU A 84 1.20 -19.99 -11.03
N TYR A 85 0.02 -19.47 -10.72
CA TYR A 85 -1.03 -20.16 -9.97
C TYR A 85 -2.39 -20.08 -10.68
N PRO A 86 -2.51 -20.55 -11.93
CA PRO A 86 -3.74 -20.37 -12.74
C PRO A 86 -4.97 -21.08 -12.15
N ASP A 87 -4.76 -22.12 -11.34
CA ASP A 87 -5.85 -22.86 -10.68
C ASP A 87 -6.38 -22.15 -9.43
N PHE A 88 -5.62 -21.18 -8.89
CA PHE A 88 -5.94 -20.49 -7.62
C PHE A 88 -6.19 -18.99 -7.79
N VAL A 89 -5.57 -18.35 -8.78
CA VAL A 89 -5.63 -16.90 -8.98
C VAL A 89 -6.26 -16.59 -10.34
N SER A 90 -7.38 -15.86 -10.35
CA SER A 90 -8.01 -15.43 -11.60
C SER A 90 -7.14 -14.46 -12.39
N GLN A 91 -7.44 -14.28 -13.68
CA GLN A 91 -6.95 -13.10 -14.39
C GLN A 91 -7.43 -11.85 -13.66
N LYS A 92 -6.58 -10.81 -13.66
CA LYS A 92 -6.99 -9.50 -13.14
C LYS A 92 -8.12 -8.92 -13.99
N GLU A 93 -9.09 -8.32 -13.36
CA GLU A 93 -10.17 -7.59 -14.02
C GLU A 93 -10.25 -6.16 -13.53
N SER A 94 -10.63 -5.24 -14.42
CA SER A 94 -10.89 -3.86 -14.02
C SER A 94 -12.30 -3.75 -13.46
N ILE A 95 -12.42 -3.41 -12.19
CA ILE A 95 -13.70 -3.17 -11.52
C ILE A 95 -14.13 -1.69 -11.59
N GLY A 96 -13.36 -0.86 -12.25
CA GLY A 96 -13.62 0.56 -12.43
C GLY A 96 -12.34 1.35 -12.68
N GLN A 97 -12.46 2.66 -12.74
CA GLN A 97 -11.32 3.53 -12.99
C GLN A 97 -11.25 4.66 -11.95
N SER A 98 -10.03 5.07 -11.65
CA SER A 98 -9.74 6.26 -10.86
C SER A 98 -10.12 7.53 -11.62
N VAL A 99 -10.11 8.68 -10.93
CA VAL A 99 -10.35 10.00 -11.55
C VAL A 99 -9.36 10.30 -12.68
N GLU A 100 -8.17 9.74 -12.64
CA GLU A 100 -7.13 9.89 -13.68
C GLU A 100 -7.19 8.79 -14.75
N GLY A 101 -8.22 7.93 -14.75
CA GLY A 101 -8.44 6.89 -15.75
C GLY A 101 -7.54 5.65 -15.57
N ARG A 102 -6.92 5.46 -14.41
CA ARG A 102 -6.20 4.22 -14.09
C ARG A 102 -7.19 3.17 -13.63
N ASP A 103 -7.04 1.94 -14.11
CA ASP A 103 -7.89 0.84 -13.71
C ASP A 103 -7.73 0.48 -12.23
N ILE A 104 -8.83 0.10 -11.62
CA ILE A 104 -8.87 -0.48 -10.28
C ILE A 104 -8.95 -1.98 -10.48
N TRP A 105 -7.85 -2.68 -10.19
CA TRP A 105 -7.73 -4.11 -10.44
C TRP A 105 -8.28 -4.95 -9.30
N ALA A 106 -8.94 -6.05 -9.66
CA ALA A 106 -9.34 -7.12 -8.75
C ALA A 106 -8.87 -8.46 -9.28
N VAL A 107 -8.57 -9.38 -8.38
CA VAL A 107 -8.35 -10.80 -8.64
C VAL A 107 -9.16 -11.63 -7.65
N LYS A 108 -9.68 -12.76 -8.08
CA LYS A 108 -10.27 -13.78 -7.21
C LYS A 108 -9.20 -14.79 -6.82
N ILE A 109 -9.21 -15.20 -5.55
CA ILE A 109 -8.39 -16.29 -5.03
C ILE A 109 -9.35 -17.37 -4.51
N SER A 110 -9.22 -18.58 -5.00
CA SER A 110 -10.07 -19.73 -4.65
C SER A 110 -9.43 -21.02 -5.12
N ASP A 111 -9.71 -22.14 -4.51
CA ASP A 111 -9.34 -23.48 -5.01
C ASP A 111 -10.18 -23.92 -6.21
N ASN A 112 -11.25 -23.18 -6.50
CA ASN A 112 -12.09 -23.32 -7.69
C ASN A 112 -12.28 -21.96 -8.39
N VAL A 113 -11.16 -21.38 -8.84
CA VAL A 113 -11.10 -19.97 -9.29
C VAL A 113 -12.10 -19.62 -10.40
N ASP A 114 -12.38 -20.57 -11.31
CA ASP A 114 -13.29 -20.40 -12.44
C ASP A 114 -14.77 -20.62 -12.09
N GLN A 115 -15.10 -20.98 -10.86
CA GLN A 115 -16.46 -21.27 -10.43
C GLN A 115 -17.00 -20.17 -9.51
N ASP A 116 -18.30 -19.89 -9.63
CA ASP A 116 -18.99 -19.04 -8.67
C ASP A 116 -19.54 -19.92 -7.52
N GLU A 117 -18.88 -19.84 -6.39
CA GLU A 117 -19.24 -20.58 -5.16
C GLU A 117 -19.85 -19.68 -4.09
N SER A 118 -20.21 -18.45 -4.46
CA SER A 118 -20.72 -17.42 -3.53
C SER A 118 -21.94 -17.82 -2.71
N GLU A 119 -22.74 -18.78 -3.18
CA GLU A 119 -23.89 -19.33 -2.43
C GLU A 119 -23.48 -20.38 -1.39
N ASN A 120 -22.31 -20.98 -1.53
CA ASN A 120 -21.88 -22.12 -0.73
C ASN A 120 -20.69 -21.79 0.17
N GLU A 121 -19.89 -20.80 -0.19
CA GLU A 121 -18.66 -20.43 0.51
C GLU A 121 -18.67 -18.96 0.97
N PRO A 122 -18.14 -18.68 2.19
CA PRO A 122 -17.95 -17.32 2.64
C PRO A 122 -16.95 -16.57 1.74
N GLN A 123 -17.26 -15.32 1.42
CA GLN A 123 -16.38 -14.46 0.67
C GLN A 123 -15.79 -13.37 1.57
N VAL A 124 -14.53 -13.04 1.36
CA VAL A 124 -13.83 -11.96 2.05
C VAL A 124 -13.22 -11.02 1.03
N LEU A 125 -13.47 -9.73 1.18
CA LEU A 125 -12.87 -8.70 0.35
C LEU A 125 -11.69 -8.07 1.09
N TYR A 126 -10.51 -8.12 0.48
CA TYR A 126 -9.33 -7.39 0.91
C TYR A 126 -9.05 -6.24 -0.04
N THR A 127 -8.76 -5.07 0.50
CA THR A 127 -8.41 -3.88 -0.28
C THR A 127 -7.07 -3.31 0.16
N GLY A 128 -6.25 -2.88 -0.79
CA GLY A 128 -4.98 -2.19 -0.54
C GLY A 128 -4.95 -0.81 -1.19
N VAL A 129 -4.06 0.05 -0.72
CA VAL A 129 -3.85 1.41 -1.27
C VAL A 129 -5.12 2.27 -1.24
N THR A 130 -6.02 2.05 -0.30
CA THR A 130 -7.18 2.93 -0.07
C THR A 130 -6.75 4.38 0.09
N HIS A 131 -5.62 4.61 0.76
CA HIS A 131 -4.90 5.88 0.73
C HIS A 131 -3.61 5.70 -0.08
N ALA A 132 -3.42 6.49 -1.12
CA ALA A 132 -2.32 6.37 -2.09
C ALA A 132 -0.90 6.42 -1.47
N ARG A 133 -0.75 6.98 -0.28
CA ARG A 133 0.51 7.06 0.46
C ARG A 133 0.84 5.82 1.32
N GLU A 134 -0.01 4.78 1.28
CA GLU A 134 0.11 3.58 2.10
C GLU A 134 0.38 2.32 1.24
N PRO A 135 1.49 2.31 0.48
CA PRO A 135 1.77 1.22 -0.47
C PRO A 135 2.04 -0.12 0.20
N LEU A 136 2.39 -0.12 1.50
CA LEU A 136 2.63 -1.35 2.25
C LEU A 136 1.41 -2.27 2.30
N GLY A 137 0.19 -1.70 2.31
CA GLY A 137 -1.04 -2.49 2.24
C GLY A 137 -1.12 -3.36 0.98
N MET A 138 -0.73 -2.81 -0.17
CA MET A 138 -0.65 -3.54 -1.43
C MET A 138 0.43 -4.63 -1.37
N MET A 139 1.64 -4.30 -0.88
CA MET A 139 2.72 -5.29 -0.74
C MET A 139 2.30 -6.46 0.14
N ASN A 140 1.59 -6.19 1.25
CA ASN A 140 1.07 -7.23 2.13
C ASN A 140 0.03 -8.11 1.42
N LEU A 141 -0.85 -7.54 0.59
CA LEU A 141 -1.84 -8.33 -0.15
C LEU A 141 -1.17 -9.24 -1.18
N ILE A 142 -0.21 -8.75 -1.94
CA ILE A 142 0.55 -9.57 -2.90
C ILE A 142 1.29 -10.69 -2.17
N TYR A 143 1.99 -10.39 -1.08
CA TYR A 143 2.65 -11.40 -0.27
C TYR A 143 1.65 -12.43 0.29
N PHE A 144 0.48 -11.99 0.72
CA PHE A 144 -0.57 -12.87 1.23
C PHE A 144 -1.10 -13.81 0.15
N ILE A 145 -1.25 -13.37 -1.09
CA ILE A 145 -1.63 -14.22 -2.22
C ILE A 145 -0.58 -15.31 -2.45
N TYR A 146 0.71 -14.95 -2.49
CA TYR A 146 1.78 -15.94 -2.59
C TYR A 146 1.71 -16.96 -1.46
N ASN A 147 1.57 -16.49 -0.23
CA ASN A 147 1.48 -17.35 0.95
C ASN A 147 0.32 -18.34 0.87
N LEU A 148 -0.86 -17.89 0.44
CA LEU A 148 -2.01 -18.77 0.24
C LEU A 148 -1.73 -19.81 -0.84
N CYS A 149 -1.23 -19.41 -2.01
CA CYS A 149 -0.99 -20.33 -3.12
C CYS A 149 0.11 -21.35 -2.83
N GLU A 150 1.17 -20.95 -2.14
CA GLU A 150 2.31 -21.84 -1.81
C GLU A 150 2.03 -22.81 -0.69
N ASN A 151 1.13 -22.45 0.22
CA ASN A 151 0.86 -23.28 1.41
C ASN A 151 -0.49 -24.00 1.38
N TYR A 152 -1.31 -23.77 0.35
CA TYR A 152 -2.59 -24.48 0.20
C TYR A 152 -2.38 -26.00 0.18
N GLY A 153 -3.07 -26.70 1.06
CA GLY A 153 -2.96 -28.16 1.22
C GLY A 153 -1.65 -28.66 1.87
N VAL A 154 -0.77 -27.74 2.29
CA VAL A 154 0.49 -28.04 3.00
C VAL A 154 0.40 -27.58 4.46
N ASP A 155 -0.07 -26.36 4.68
CA ASP A 155 -0.31 -25.78 5.99
C ASP A 155 -1.81 -25.91 6.33
N SER A 156 -2.11 -26.44 7.52
CA SER A 156 -3.49 -26.64 7.99
C SER A 156 -4.24 -25.33 8.26
N ASP A 157 -3.55 -24.21 8.35
CA ASP A 157 -4.11 -22.89 8.61
C ASP A 157 -4.40 -22.12 7.29
N VAL A 158 -4.05 -22.70 6.13
CA VAL A 158 -4.31 -22.28 4.76
C VAL A 158 -5.18 -23.32 4.02
#